data_a748d93585ee1cc8d0043e8f6a1556ff
#
_entry.id   a748d93585ee1cc8d0043e8f6a1556ff
#
_cell.length_a   1.000
_cell.length_b   1.000
_cell.length_c   1.000
_cell.angle_alpha   90.00
_cell.angle_beta   90.00
_cell.angle_gamma   90.00
#
_symmetry.space_group_name_H-M   'P 1'
#
loop_
_entity.id
_entity.type
_entity.pdbx_description
1 polymer ?
#
loop_
_entity_poly.entity_id
_entity_poly.type
_entity_poly.pdbx_seq_one_letter_code
_entity_poly.pdbx_strand_id
1 'polypeptide(L)'
;TTSGDGKKRQWGYPALVQASENVYMLISEAGIEKMHSASFLNNEIEETDYKVTLDKNEKSVSGDWFSPWRVIMVGSLADIVESTLITDVSPENRIGNTDWIQPGSVSWIYWAYNHGSKDYQIVKKYIDMAVEMSLPYVLIDAEWDEMSNGGTVEDALNYAKQCGVKPLIWYNSSTGWIKEWGAPGPHERLNDPVKREQEFAW
;
A
#
# COMPACT_ATOMS: atom_id res chain seq x y z
N THR A 1 3.53 5.31 12.71
CA THR A 1 2.22 5.88 13.01
C THR A 1 1.72 5.33 14.32
N THR A 2 1.39 6.21 15.24
CA THR A 2 0.88 5.84 16.55
C THR A 2 -0.62 6.05 16.57
N SER A 3 -1.35 5.08 17.05
CA SER A 3 -2.70 5.30 17.48
C SER A 3 -2.82 4.87 18.93
N GLY A 4 -3.41 5.64 19.77
CA GLY A 4 -3.64 5.25 21.14
C GLY A 4 -4.55 6.22 21.85
N ASP A 5 -5.36 5.67 22.71
CA ASP A 5 -6.26 6.40 23.62
C ASP A 5 -5.53 6.93 24.86
N GLY A 6 -4.21 6.88 24.88
CA GLY A 6 -3.39 7.23 26.01
C GLY A 6 -3.13 6.08 27.00
N LYS A 7 -3.79 4.93 26.86
CA LYS A 7 -3.62 3.78 27.76
C LYS A 7 -3.02 2.56 27.07
N LYS A 8 -3.30 2.39 25.77
CA LYS A 8 -2.75 1.33 24.93
C LYS A 8 -2.22 1.95 23.65
N ARG A 9 -1.08 1.45 23.20
CA ARG A 9 -0.47 1.88 21.95
C ARG A 9 -0.43 0.71 20.99
N GLN A 10 -0.98 0.94 19.82
CA GLN A 10 -0.93 0.02 18.70
C GLN A 10 -0.10 0.65 17.60
N TRP A 11 0.86 -0.11 17.09
CA TRP A 11 1.83 0.35 16.12
C TRP A 11 1.72 -0.50 14.85
N GLY A 12 1.82 0.15 13.71
CA GLY A 12 2.06 -0.54 12.46
C GLY A 12 3.54 -0.86 12.27
N TYR A 13 3.81 -1.74 11.32
CA TYR A 13 5.17 -2.04 10.87
C TYR A 13 5.56 -1.18 9.67
N PRO A 14 6.84 -0.82 9.53
CA PRO A 14 7.90 -0.96 10.52
C PRO A 14 7.76 0.03 11.68
N ALA A 15 8.11 -0.38 12.90
CA ALA A 15 8.11 0.49 14.07
C ALA A 15 9.54 0.83 14.47
N LEU A 16 9.89 2.11 14.39
CA LEU A 16 11.19 2.63 14.80
C LEU A 16 11.10 3.17 16.22
N VAL A 17 11.95 2.68 17.09
CA VAL A 17 12.04 3.05 18.51
C VAL A 17 13.44 3.57 18.80
N GLN A 18 13.55 4.68 19.47
CA GLN A 18 14.81 5.13 20.04
C GLN A 18 15.02 4.45 21.39
N ALA A 19 15.99 3.56 21.50
CA ALA A 19 16.28 2.78 22.70
C ALA A 19 17.17 3.55 23.69
N SER A 20 18.12 4.33 23.17
CA SER A 20 18.97 5.25 23.94
C SER A 20 19.53 6.34 23.03
N GLU A 21 20.40 7.19 23.55
CA GLU A 21 21.08 8.18 22.71
C GLU A 21 21.88 7.48 21.59
N ASN A 22 21.54 7.83 20.34
CA ASN A 22 22.14 7.26 19.11
C ASN A 22 21.97 5.75 18.89
N VAL A 23 21.11 5.09 19.69
CA VAL A 23 20.74 3.68 19.46
C VAL A 23 19.26 3.58 19.14
N TYR A 24 18.98 2.98 18.00
CA TYR A 24 17.63 2.78 17.49
C TYR A 24 17.33 1.29 17.33
N MET A 25 16.08 0.94 17.41
CA MET A 25 15.56 -0.40 17.15
C MET A 25 14.43 -0.31 16.15
N LEU A 26 14.55 -1.03 15.04
CA LEU A 26 13.45 -1.21 14.09
C LEU A 26 12.85 -2.59 14.29
N ILE A 27 11.53 -2.63 14.48
CA ILE A 27 10.75 -3.86 14.59
C ILE A 27 9.88 -3.96 13.35
N SER A 28 9.98 -5.07 12.62
CA SER A 28 9.23 -5.29 11.39
C SER A 28 8.88 -6.76 11.18
N GLU A 29 8.15 -7.02 10.13
CA GLU A 29 7.88 -8.35 9.58
C GLU A 29 8.45 -8.44 8.18
N ALA A 30 8.80 -9.67 7.77
CA ALA A 30 9.26 -9.96 6.42
C ALA A 30 8.76 -11.33 5.96
N GLY A 31 8.79 -11.59 4.65
CA GLY A 31 8.30 -12.83 4.08
C GLY A 31 6.81 -13.08 4.30
N ILE A 32 6.01 -12.02 4.26
CA ILE A 32 4.56 -12.12 4.43
C ILE A 32 3.95 -12.74 3.17
N GLU A 33 3.21 -13.82 3.36
CA GLU A 33 2.50 -14.53 2.30
C GLU A 33 0.99 -14.51 2.55
N LYS A 34 0.21 -14.95 1.54
CA LYS A 34 -1.27 -14.95 1.57
C LYS A 34 -1.91 -15.72 2.72
N MET A 35 -1.15 -16.64 3.33
CA MET A 35 -1.61 -17.43 4.47
C MET A 35 -1.41 -16.72 5.82
N HIS A 36 -0.70 -15.62 5.83
CA HIS A 36 -0.41 -14.88 7.04
C HIS A 36 -1.50 -13.85 7.30
N SER A 37 -1.93 -13.76 8.54
CA SER A 37 -2.88 -12.74 8.97
C SER A 37 -2.18 -11.43 9.30
N ALA A 38 -2.93 -10.35 9.26
CA ALA A 38 -2.47 -9.06 9.74
C ALA A 38 -2.09 -9.16 11.23
N SER A 39 -0.98 -8.55 11.58
CA SER A 39 -0.53 -8.45 12.95
C SER A 39 -0.26 -7.00 13.35
N PHE A 40 -0.27 -6.77 14.66
CA PHE A 40 -0.05 -5.46 15.25
C PHE A 40 0.97 -5.57 16.36
N LEU A 41 1.80 -4.56 16.49
CA LEU A 41 2.70 -4.40 17.61
C LEU A 41 2.01 -3.55 18.67
N ASN A 42 1.92 -4.06 19.89
CA ASN A 42 1.25 -3.37 21.00
C ASN A 42 2.15 -3.25 22.21
N ASN A 43 2.01 -2.13 22.92
CA ASN A 43 2.55 -1.98 24.26
C ASN A 43 1.60 -1.17 25.13
N GLU A 44 1.66 -1.37 26.42
CA GLU A 44 1.00 -0.50 27.40
C GLU A 44 1.86 0.76 27.65
N ILE A 45 1.24 1.82 28.15
CA ILE A 45 1.99 2.99 28.62
C ILE A 45 2.85 2.56 29.79
N GLU A 46 4.09 3.04 29.82
CA GLU A 46 5.09 2.71 30.85
C GLU A 46 5.64 1.27 30.79
N GLU A 47 5.14 0.43 29.89
CA GLU A 47 5.78 -0.87 29.60
C GLU A 47 6.83 -0.72 28.49
N THR A 48 7.95 -1.41 28.66
CA THR A 48 9.02 -1.53 27.67
C THR A 48 8.84 -2.75 26.75
N ASP A 49 7.89 -3.61 27.10
CA ASP A 49 7.63 -4.86 26.38
C ASP A 49 6.68 -4.62 25.22
N TYR A 50 7.07 -5.09 24.04
CA TYR A 50 6.23 -5.10 22.86
C TYR A 50 5.64 -6.49 22.64
N LYS A 51 4.32 -6.53 22.41
CA LYS A 51 3.57 -7.76 22.15
C LYS A 51 3.01 -7.76 20.73
N VAL A 52 3.23 -8.84 20.00
CA VAL A 52 2.57 -9.04 18.70
C VAL A 52 1.19 -9.62 18.95
N THR A 53 0.17 -8.98 18.40
CA THR A 53 -1.21 -9.48 18.40
C THR A 53 -1.70 -9.65 16.97
N LEU A 54 -2.52 -10.67 16.77
CA LEU A 54 -3.13 -10.96 15.48
C LEU A 54 -4.53 -10.35 15.38
N ASP A 55 -5.05 -10.21 14.16
CA ASP A 55 -6.43 -9.75 13.97
C ASP A 55 -7.41 -10.72 14.64
N LYS A 56 -8.47 -10.17 15.22
CA LYS A 56 -9.51 -10.94 15.91
C LYS A 56 -10.26 -11.92 15.02
N ASN A 57 -10.24 -11.70 13.72
CA ASN A 57 -10.91 -12.52 12.73
C ASN A 57 -10.00 -13.62 12.14
N GLU A 58 -8.83 -13.82 12.74
CA GLU A 58 -7.92 -14.83 12.25
C GLU A 58 -8.51 -16.23 12.35
N LYS A 59 -8.40 -16.97 11.25
CA LYS A 59 -8.85 -18.35 11.18
C LYS A 59 -7.78 -19.28 11.75
N SER A 60 -8.22 -20.35 12.40
CA SER A 60 -7.31 -21.41 12.81
C SER A 60 -6.63 -22.03 11.58
N VAL A 61 -5.32 -22.21 11.67
CA VAL A 61 -4.51 -22.89 10.65
C VAL A 61 -4.33 -24.33 11.07
N SER A 62 -4.49 -25.26 10.12
CA SER A 62 -4.23 -26.69 10.32
C SER A 62 -3.10 -27.16 9.41
N GLY A 63 -2.24 -28.05 9.90
CA GLY A 63 -1.07 -28.54 9.20
C GLY A 63 0.20 -27.76 9.51
N ASP A 64 1.22 -27.97 8.71
CA ASP A 64 2.50 -27.27 8.86
C ASP A 64 2.30 -25.77 8.49
N TRP A 65 2.69 -24.93 9.39
CA TRP A 65 2.55 -23.48 9.24
C TRP A 65 3.79 -22.76 9.75
N PHE A 66 4.21 -21.73 9.01
CA PHE A 66 5.32 -20.86 9.37
C PHE A 66 4.78 -19.44 9.57
N SER A 67 5.21 -18.77 10.64
CA SER A 67 4.93 -17.35 10.80
C SER A 67 5.78 -16.52 9.83
N PRO A 68 5.40 -15.28 9.54
CA PRO A 68 6.33 -14.32 8.95
C PRO A 68 7.58 -14.18 9.82
N TRP A 69 8.68 -13.79 9.23
CA TRP A 69 9.85 -13.40 10.00
C TRP A 69 9.52 -12.21 10.91
N ARG A 70 9.96 -12.29 12.15
CA ARG A 70 9.99 -11.13 13.05
C ARG A 70 11.39 -10.56 12.99
N VAL A 71 11.51 -9.36 12.42
CA VAL A 71 12.80 -8.72 12.17
C VAL A 71 13.01 -7.64 13.22
N ILE A 72 14.13 -7.71 13.91
CA ILE A 72 14.58 -6.69 14.84
C ILE A 72 15.97 -6.25 14.42
N MET A 73 16.13 -4.98 14.08
CA MET A 73 17.41 -4.36 13.77
C MET A 73 17.75 -3.38 14.87
N VAL A 74 18.98 -3.43 15.36
CA VAL A 74 19.48 -2.52 16.42
C VAL A 74 20.78 -1.91 15.95
N GLY A 75 20.88 -0.60 15.99
CA GLY A 75 22.06 0.14 15.55
C GLY A 75 21.87 1.63 15.55
N SER A 76 22.76 2.35 14.89
CA SER A 76 22.53 3.76 14.57
C SER A 76 21.39 3.90 13.57
N LEU A 77 20.87 5.11 13.40
CA LEU A 77 19.84 5.37 12.39
C LEU A 77 20.34 5.06 10.97
N ALA A 78 21.62 5.32 10.69
CA ALA A 78 22.24 5.00 9.41
C ALA A 78 22.26 3.49 9.16
N ASP A 79 22.70 2.68 10.14
CA ASP A 79 22.73 1.22 10.03
C ASP A 79 21.34 0.65 9.71
N ILE A 80 20.30 1.20 10.33
CA ILE A 80 18.93 0.75 10.10
C ILE A 80 18.45 1.13 8.70
N VAL A 81 18.71 2.36 8.25
CA VAL A 81 18.29 2.86 6.94
C VAL A 81 19.00 2.14 5.79
N GLU A 82 20.28 1.78 5.98
CA GLU A 82 21.09 1.08 4.98
C GLU A 82 20.88 -0.43 4.99
N SER A 83 20.20 -0.98 6.00
CA SER A 83 20.01 -2.42 6.14
C SER A 83 19.08 -3.00 5.08
N THR A 84 19.49 -4.08 4.46
CA THR A 84 18.70 -4.89 3.51
C THR A 84 18.03 -6.11 4.16
N LEU A 85 18.15 -6.27 5.48
CA LEU A 85 17.73 -7.49 6.18
C LEU A 85 16.29 -7.91 5.88
N ILE A 86 15.35 -6.96 5.75
CA ILE A 86 13.93 -7.28 5.46
C ILE A 86 13.81 -7.94 4.08
N THR A 87 14.53 -7.45 3.09
CA THR A 87 14.54 -8.03 1.75
C THR A 87 15.32 -9.34 1.70
N ASP A 88 16.41 -9.45 2.44
CA ASP A 88 17.28 -10.63 2.45
C ASP A 88 16.59 -11.89 3.02
N VAL A 89 15.68 -11.70 3.99
CA VAL A 89 14.89 -12.81 4.56
C VAL A 89 13.53 -12.99 3.90
N SER A 90 13.19 -12.18 2.90
CA SER A 90 11.98 -12.33 2.10
C SER A 90 12.22 -13.29 0.93
N PRO A 91 11.18 -13.95 0.41
CA PRO A 91 11.29 -14.77 -0.78
C PRO A 91 11.85 -13.97 -1.96
N GLU A 92 12.60 -14.65 -2.82
CA GLU A 92 13.12 -14.05 -4.05
C GLU A 92 12.02 -13.49 -4.94
N ASN A 93 12.38 -12.46 -5.70
CA ASN A 93 11.49 -11.89 -6.70
C ASN A 93 11.09 -12.95 -7.74
N ARG A 94 9.79 -13.13 -7.94
CA ARG A 94 9.22 -14.07 -8.91
C ARG A 94 8.82 -13.41 -10.23
N ILE A 95 8.97 -12.10 -10.36
CA ILE A 95 8.66 -11.36 -11.58
C ILE A 95 9.85 -11.51 -12.52
N GLY A 96 9.64 -12.18 -13.66
CA GLY A 96 10.71 -12.52 -14.61
C GLY A 96 11.33 -11.31 -15.31
N ASN A 97 10.56 -10.27 -15.59
CA ASN A 97 11.02 -9.02 -16.17
C ASN A 97 10.54 -7.82 -15.37
N THR A 98 11.47 -7.03 -14.89
CA THR A 98 11.23 -5.81 -14.09
C THR A 98 11.68 -4.53 -14.81
N ASP A 99 12.12 -4.59 -16.07
CA ASP A 99 12.64 -3.43 -16.82
C ASP A 99 11.58 -2.33 -17.03
N TRP A 100 10.30 -2.71 -16.95
CA TRP A 100 9.19 -1.78 -17.04
C TRP A 100 9.00 -0.93 -15.78
N ILE A 101 9.59 -1.33 -14.64
CA ILE A 101 9.52 -0.59 -13.36
C ILE A 101 10.58 0.50 -13.43
N GLN A 102 10.14 1.72 -13.72
CA GLN A 102 11.01 2.89 -13.80
C GLN A 102 10.54 3.94 -12.79
N PRO A 103 11.46 4.52 -12.02
CA PRO A 103 11.10 5.64 -11.14
C PRO A 103 10.72 6.87 -11.96
N GLY A 104 9.83 7.69 -11.44
CA GLY A 104 9.44 8.92 -12.11
C GLY A 104 8.40 9.71 -11.32
N SER A 105 8.26 10.97 -11.71
CA SER A 105 7.23 11.84 -11.15
C SER A 105 5.86 11.50 -11.73
N VAL A 106 4.81 11.72 -10.96
CA VAL A 106 3.44 11.39 -11.32
C VAL A 106 2.54 12.62 -11.23
N SER A 107 1.69 12.80 -12.24
CA SER A 107 0.56 13.72 -12.15
C SER A 107 -0.55 13.06 -11.35
N TRP A 108 -0.99 13.69 -10.26
CA TRP A 108 -1.93 13.11 -9.32
C TRP A 108 -3.05 14.07 -8.94
N ILE A 109 -4.28 13.67 -9.25
CA ILE A 109 -5.48 14.50 -9.15
C ILE A 109 -6.01 14.70 -7.73
N TYR A 110 -5.78 13.74 -6.81
CA TYR A 110 -6.50 13.63 -5.55
C TYR A 110 -6.38 14.86 -4.64
N TRP A 111 -5.19 15.44 -4.57
CA TRP A 111 -4.95 16.60 -3.70
C TRP A 111 -5.67 17.87 -4.14
N ALA A 112 -5.90 18.04 -5.42
CA ALA A 112 -6.60 19.22 -5.95
C ALA A 112 -8.12 19.01 -6.05
N TYR A 113 -8.51 17.79 -6.40
CA TYR A 113 -9.92 17.42 -6.61
C TYR A 113 -10.18 16.10 -5.91
N ASN A 114 -10.58 16.16 -4.65
CA ASN A 114 -11.04 14.96 -3.92
C ASN A 114 -12.14 14.27 -4.75
N HIS A 115 -12.04 12.95 -4.95
CA HIS A 115 -12.92 12.17 -5.86
C HIS A 115 -12.86 12.58 -7.35
N GLY A 116 -11.82 13.26 -7.77
CA GLY A 116 -11.69 13.76 -9.14
C GLY A 116 -11.59 12.68 -10.20
N SER A 117 -11.25 11.43 -9.84
CA SER A 117 -11.20 10.31 -10.78
C SER A 117 -12.59 9.82 -11.25
N LYS A 118 -13.67 10.31 -10.67
CA LYS A 118 -15.03 10.13 -11.20
C LYS A 118 -15.32 10.98 -12.44
N ASP A 119 -14.51 12.00 -12.69
CA ASP A 119 -14.73 12.95 -13.79
C ASP A 119 -13.66 12.79 -14.87
N TYR A 120 -14.04 12.22 -16.00
CA TYR A 120 -13.16 12.01 -17.15
C TYR A 120 -12.48 13.31 -17.63
N GLN A 121 -13.22 14.46 -17.66
CA GLN A 121 -12.65 15.72 -18.14
C GLN A 121 -11.57 16.25 -17.21
N ILE A 122 -11.68 15.99 -15.91
CA ILE A 122 -10.66 16.37 -14.96
C ILE A 122 -9.45 15.43 -15.11
N VAL A 123 -9.66 14.11 -15.17
CA VAL A 123 -8.58 13.15 -15.40
C VAL A 123 -7.82 13.47 -16.68
N LYS A 124 -8.54 13.81 -17.77
CA LYS A 124 -7.94 14.21 -19.03
C LYS A 124 -7.02 15.43 -18.88
N LYS A 125 -7.42 16.44 -18.12
CA LYS A 125 -6.56 17.62 -17.84
C LYS A 125 -5.28 17.26 -17.11
N TYR A 126 -5.32 16.26 -16.21
CA TYR A 126 -4.13 15.79 -15.51
C TYR A 126 -3.22 14.94 -16.39
N ILE A 127 -3.79 14.24 -17.39
CA ILE A 127 -3.00 13.60 -18.44
C ILE A 127 -2.30 14.67 -19.31
N ASP A 128 -3.05 15.68 -19.75
CA ASP A 128 -2.52 16.80 -20.53
C ASP A 128 -1.41 17.53 -19.76
N MET A 129 -1.59 17.78 -18.46
CA MET A 129 -0.57 18.36 -17.57
C MET A 129 0.68 17.47 -17.49
N ALA A 130 0.52 16.15 -17.41
CA ALA A 130 1.65 15.23 -17.39
C ALA A 130 2.48 15.36 -18.69
N VAL A 131 1.83 15.52 -19.85
CA VAL A 131 2.50 15.75 -21.13
C VAL A 131 3.26 17.09 -21.10
N GLU A 132 2.59 18.18 -20.73
CA GLU A 132 3.19 19.53 -20.70
C GLU A 132 4.41 19.60 -19.76
N MET A 133 4.34 18.93 -18.61
CA MET A 133 5.39 18.89 -17.61
C MET A 133 6.42 17.78 -17.82
N SER A 134 6.29 16.99 -18.89
CA SER A 134 7.14 15.81 -19.16
C SER A 134 7.18 14.80 -18.00
N LEU A 135 6.05 14.62 -17.31
CA LEU A 135 5.92 13.59 -16.27
C LEU A 135 5.63 12.24 -16.92
N PRO A 136 6.37 11.18 -16.56
CA PRO A 136 6.18 9.87 -17.18
C PRO A 136 4.88 9.17 -16.79
N TYR A 137 4.23 9.59 -15.70
CA TYR A 137 3.09 8.90 -15.13
C TYR A 137 1.92 9.83 -14.81
N VAL A 138 0.72 9.25 -14.86
CA VAL A 138 -0.51 9.82 -14.27
C VAL A 138 -1.13 8.80 -13.34
N LEU A 139 -1.55 9.19 -12.15
CA LEU A 139 -2.29 8.34 -11.22
C LEU A 139 -3.78 8.61 -11.31
N ILE A 140 -4.52 7.60 -11.75
CA ILE A 140 -5.97 7.54 -11.71
C ILE A 140 -6.34 6.96 -10.34
N ASP A 141 -6.75 7.84 -9.44
CA ASP A 141 -6.99 7.53 -8.03
C ASP A 141 -8.39 6.95 -7.79
N ALA A 142 -8.78 6.90 -6.54
CA ALA A 142 -10.03 6.32 -6.06
C ALA A 142 -11.26 6.69 -6.91
N GLU A 143 -12.25 5.79 -6.90
CA GLU A 143 -13.57 5.96 -7.56
C GLU A 143 -13.54 6.04 -9.09
N TRP A 144 -12.46 5.59 -9.70
CA TRP A 144 -12.35 5.52 -11.16
C TRP A 144 -13.39 4.58 -11.80
N ASP A 145 -13.91 3.62 -11.06
CA ASP A 145 -14.97 2.71 -11.48
C ASP A 145 -16.35 3.38 -11.60
N GLU A 146 -16.47 4.59 -11.07
CA GLU A 146 -17.65 5.45 -11.23
C GLU A 146 -17.41 6.59 -12.25
N MET A 147 -16.34 6.51 -13.04
CA MET A 147 -15.97 7.57 -13.98
C MET A 147 -17.07 7.85 -14.99
N SER A 148 -17.33 9.12 -15.22
CA SER A 148 -18.37 9.64 -16.11
C SER A 148 -17.95 10.99 -16.73
N ASN A 149 -18.87 11.80 -17.19
CA ASN A 149 -18.61 13.12 -17.78
C ASN A 149 -17.79 13.04 -19.09
N GLY A 150 -18.25 12.21 -20.01
CA GLY A 150 -17.74 12.16 -21.39
C GLY A 150 -16.71 11.08 -21.66
N GLY A 151 -16.48 10.18 -20.73
CA GLY A 151 -15.63 9.00 -20.91
C GLY A 151 -15.65 8.07 -19.71
N THR A 152 -15.06 6.89 -19.89
CA THR A 152 -14.87 5.84 -18.90
C THR A 152 -13.40 5.79 -18.48
N VAL A 153 -13.07 4.92 -17.51
CA VAL A 153 -11.67 4.67 -17.13
C VAL A 153 -10.88 4.10 -18.30
N GLU A 154 -11.47 3.24 -19.13
CA GLU A 154 -10.84 2.68 -20.31
C GLU A 154 -10.50 3.79 -21.32
N ASP A 155 -11.37 4.77 -21.50
CA ASP A 155 -11.10 5.94 -22.33
C ASP A 155 -9.93 6.75 -21.79
N ALA A 156 -9.86 6.94 -20.48
CA ALA A 156 -8.76 7.65 -19.83
C ALA A 156 -7.41 6.90 -19.96
N LEU A 157 -7.41 5.58 -19.77
CA LEU A 157 -6.24 4.74 -19.95
C LEU A 157 -5.72 4.79 -21.40
N ASN A 158 -6.63 4.68 -22.35
CA ASN A 158 -6.30 4.74 -23.76
C ASN A 158 -5.76 6.13 -24.14
N TYR A 159 -6.37 7.19 -23.64
CA TYR A 159 -5.91 8.54 -23.88
C TYR A 159 -4.50 8.79 -23.31
N ALA A 160 -4.24 8.35 -22.06
CA ALA A 160 -2.91 8.45 -21.48
C ALA A 160 -1.84 7.72 -22.31
N LYS A 161 -2.14 6.49 -22.74
CA LYS A 161 -1.25 5.71 -23.60
C LYS A 161 -0.99 6.40 -24.94
N GLN A 162 -2.01 6.97 -25.59
CA GLN A 162 -1.87 7.73 -26.84
C GLN A 162 -0.99 8.97 -26.67
N CYS A 163 -1.05 9.60 -25.50
CA CYS A 163 -0.22 10.76 -25.14
C CYS A 163 1.20 10.38 -24.68
N GLY A 164 1.54 9.09 -24.63
CA GLY A 164 2.84 8.62 -24.16
C GLY A 164 3.04 8.69 -22.64
N VAL A 165 1.97 8.90 -21.88
CA VAL A 165 1.98 8.91 -20.42
C VAL A 165 1.54 7.54 -19.90
N LYS A 166 2.29 6.97 -18.96
CA LYS A 166 1.98 5.68 -18.37
C LYS A 166 0.93 5.84 -17.24
N PRO A 167 -0.28 5.28 -17.38
CA PRO A 167 -1.27 5.35 -16.34
C PRO A 167 -0.96 4.37 -15.21
N LEU A 168 -1.10 4.84 -13.98
CA LEU A 168 -1.16 4.05 -12.75
C LEU A 168 -2.61 4.07 -12.27
N ILE A 169 -3.11 2.95 -11.80
CA ILE A 169 -4.47 2.85 -11.32
C ILE A 169 -4.47 2.42 -9.85
N TRP A 170 -5.26 3.11 -9.05
CA TRP A 170 -5.37 2.84 -7.63
C TRP A 170 -6.45 1.81 -7.32
N TYR A 171 -6.14 0.89 -6.41
CA TYR A 171 -7.10 -0.06 -5.87
C TYR A 171 -7.16 0.04 -4.37
N ASN A 172 -8.37 -0.06 -3.82
CA ASN A 172 -8.55 -0.24 -2.40
C ASN A 172 -8.30 -1.71 -2.02
N SER A 173 -7.19 -1.98 -1.35
CA SER A 173 -6.87 -3.32 -0.85
C SER A 173 -7.60 -3.67 0.44
N SER A 174 -8.21 -2.69 1.08
CA SER A 174 -8.98 -2.89 2.29
C SER A 174 -10.39 -3.32 1.99
N THR A 175 -10.95 -4.04 2.92
CA THR A 175 -12.22 -4.71 2.81
C THR A 175 -13.32 -3.98 3.58
N GLY A 176 -14.37 -4.63 3.96
CA GLY A 176 -15.63 -4.10 4.45
C GLY A 176 -15.61 -2.92 5.43
N TRP A 177 -14.59 -2.78 6.28
CA TRP A 177 -14.54 -1.67 7.24
C TRP A 177 -14.44 -0.28 6.57
N ILE A 178 -13.86 -0.20 5.40
CA ILE A 178 -13.72 1.04 4.66
C ILE A 178 -15.06 1.54 4.13
N LYS A 179 -15.94 0.64 3.67
CA LYS A 179 -17.28 0.98 3.23
C LYS A 179 -18.13 1.59 4.35
N GLU A 180 -18.01 1.04 5.56
CA GLU A 180 -18.70 1.54 6.74
C GLU A 180 -18.21 2.95 7.16
N TRP A 181 -16.97 3.28 6.87
CA TRP A 181 -16.33 4.56 7.22
C TRP A 181 -16.33 5.57 6.07
N GLY A 182 -16.98 5.23 4.94
CA GLY A 182 -17.10 6.13 3.79
C GLY A 182 -15.81 6.31 3.00
N ALA A 183 -14.89 5.36 3.07
CA ALA A 183 -13.68 5.41 2.24
C ALA A 183 -14.03 5.23 0.75
N PRO A 184 -13.28 5.86 -0.16
CA PRO A 184 -13.57 5.82 -1.58
C PRO A 184 -13.38 4.44 -2.20
N GLY A 185 -14.15 4.13 -3.28
CA GLY A 185 -14.01 2.93 -4.12
C GLY A 185 -12.77 2.95 -5.02
N PRO A 186 -12.53 1.87 -5.76
CA PRO A 186 -13.42 0.70 -5.92
C PRO A 186 -13.46 -0.20 -4.70
N HIS A 187 -14.66 -0.62 -4.32
CA HIS A 187 -14.86 -1.50 -3.17
C HIS A 187 -14.87 -2.97 -3.59
N GLU A 188 -14.32 -3.84 -2.73
CA GLU A 188 -14.50 -5.30 -2.77
C GLU A 188 -13.95 -6.01 -4.03
N ARG A 189 -13.31 -5.30 -4.98
CA ARG A 189 -12.78 -5.90 -6.22
C ARG A 189 -11.64 -6.89 -5.96
N LEU A 190 -10.83 -6.65 -4.95
CA LEU A 190 -9.67 -7.48 -4.61
C LEU A 190 -9.96 -8.56 -3.56
N ASN A 191 -11.17 -8.60 -2.98
CA ASN A 191 -11.52 -9.52 -1.90
C ASN A 191 -11.79 -10.95 -2.38
N ASP A 192 -12.45 -11.07 -3.52
CA ASP A 192 -12.72 -12.34 -4.15
C ASP A 192 -11.53 -12.76 -5.02
N PRO A 193 -10.95 -13.97 -4.84
CA PRO A 193 -9.79 -14.40 -5.61
C PRO A 193 -10.04 -14.43 -7.13
N VAL A 194 -11.23 -14.81 -7.56
CA VAL A 194 -11.56 -14.89 -9.00
C VAL A 194 -11.66 -13.49 -9.60
N LYS A 195 -12.35 -12.59 -8.91
CA LYS A 195 -12.45 -11.17 -9.35
C LYS A 195 -11.08 -10.51 -9.38
N ARG A 196 -10.26 -10.75 -8.37
CA ARG A 196 -8.90 -10.20 -8.30
C ARG A 196 -8.04 -10.64 -9.48
N GLU A 197 -8.08 -11.92 -9.86
CA GLU A 197 -7.37 -12.40 -11.05
C GLU A 197 -7.90 -11.75 -12.35
N GLN A 198 -9.20 -11.50 -12.44
CA GLN A 198 -9.79 -10.79 -13.57
C GLN A 198 -9.33 -9.33 -13.62
N GLU A 199 -9.29 -8.64 -12.48
CA GLU A 199 -8.79 -7.27 -12.39
C GLU A 199 -7.31 -7.18 -12.78
N PHE A 200 -6.49 -8.14 -12.40
CA PHE A 200 -5.06 -8.15 -12.75
C PHE A 200 -4.77 -8.58 -14.19
N ALA A 201 -5.73 -9.23 -14.85
CA ALA A 201 -5.65 -9.58 -16.27
C ALA A 201 -6.14 -8.48 -17.23
N TRP A 202 -6.76 -7.44 -16.69
CA TRP A 202 -7.37 -6.32 -17.42
C TRP A 202 -6.38 -5.21 -17.83
#